data_58e0753d7b76f27b9fcd577f9a6d4a92
#
_entry.id   58e0753d7b76f27b9fcd577f9a6d4a92
#
_cell.length_a   1.000
_cell.length_b   1.000
_cell.length_c   1.000
_cell.angle_alpha   90.00
_cell.angle_beta   90.00
_cell.angle_gamma   90.00
#
_symmetry.space_group_name_H-M   'P 1'
#
loop_
_entity.id
_entity.type
_entity.pdbx_description
1 polymer ?
#
loop_
_entity_poly.entity_id
_entity_poly.type
_entity_poly.pdbx_seq_one_letter_code
_entity_poly.pdbx_strand_id
1 'polypeptide(L)'
;MSTTPSSVRRWVVRGTATAVAVVVAAGAVTAAHAIGTDSDPGRPAGRTVTPVPAAAERVCAGSALRLSDDAGNDATQASTVGTATVATATTGSTVERSSLDASTTGGSDPRLLTAPAGETTPQVAGSSLQSVSSGDLVGAGAASCDDPTQSTWLVGGSTETGRTSLITLSNPTDVNATVDLAIFDGSGTVNAPGTTGIVVAPNTQKVVPLSGFVSDAASTVVHVTSSGGQIVAHMQETVVRTLTPGGYDIVSGGAAPSRAQVIPAVALADAQAAQRGDDAADAAPIVRLFVPGTKSARVTLGISTADGSGATVNATAEPGVVTDVALDDFPDGRYSFTVTSTEPVVAGARSTTPTEGNGTDLGWFASAEPLGDETITAIAPGEGVRLNFVNPTREDRSVTVRSGDERRTLKVLSGATVTLPVQTAKQLTLTGTEGIVAGVTYRGADGIAGFPVRPATDVSTPVRVYP
;
A
#
# COMPACT_ATOMS: atom_id res chain seq x y z
N MET A 1 37.81 -43.48 88.22
CA MET A 1 38.28 -43.55 86.86
C MET A 1 37.07 -43.49 85.94
N SER A 2 36.82 -42.35 85.45
CA SER A 2 35.61 -42.03 84.70
C SER A 2 35.99 -41.66 83.29
N THR A 3 35.31 -42.26 82.33
CA THR A 3 35.46 -41.96 80.97
C THR A 3 34.13 -41.47 80.37
N THR A 4 34.10 -40.27 79.98
CA THR A 4 33.05 -39.66 79.14
C THR A 4 33.19 -40.03 77.65
N PRO A 5 32.08 -40.33 77.00
CA PRO A 5 31.99 -39.97 75.60
C PRO A 5 30.58 -39.40 75.25
N SER A 6 30.43 -38.10 75.19
CA SER A 6 29.17 -37.48 74.84
C SER A 6 29.22 -36.42 73.77
N SER A 7 30.42 -36.13 73.16
CA SER A 7 30.54 -35.05 72.20
C SER A 7 30.33 -35.46 70.74
N VAL A 8 30.67 -36.68 70.38
CA VAL A 8 30.58 -37.11 68.93
C VAL A 8 29.14 -37.31 68.47
N ARG A 9 28.25 -37.82 69.34
CA ARG A 9 26.85 -38.08 69.00
C ARG A 9 26.01 -36.80 68.73
N ARG A 10 26.39 -35.69 69.39
CA ARG A 10 25.71 -34.40 69.16
C ARG A 10 26.10 -33.76 67.78
N TRP A 11 27.28 -34.00 67.29
CA TRP A 11 27.72 -33.48 66.00
C TRP A 11 27.13 -34.23 64.82
N VAL A 12 26.94 -35.55 64.92
CA VAL A 12 26.33 -36.39 63.91
C VAL A 12 24.87 -36.03 63.72
N VAL A 13 24.10 -35.85 64.82
CA VAL A 13 22.65 -35.51 64.78
C VAL A 13 22.43 -34.10 64.23
N ARG A 14 23.35 -33.14 64.49
CA ARG A 14 23.25 -31.80 63.90
C ARG A 14 23.65 -31.79 62.42
N GLY A 15 24.62 -32.59 62.02
CA GLY A 15 25.02 -32.70 60.61
C GLY A 15 23.95 -33.31 59.73
N THR A 16 23.22 -34.35 60.20
CA THR A 16 22.12 -34.98 59.45
C THR A 16 20.91 -34.06 59.38
N ALA A 17 20.56 -33.32 60.43
CA ALA A 17 19.43 -32.37 60.39
C ALA A 17 19.72 -31.22 59.41
N THR A 18 20.95 -30.71 59.32
CA THR A 18 21.32 -29.65 58.36
C THR A 18 21.36 -30.17 56.93
N ALA A 19 21.85 -31.39 56.68
CA ALA A 19 21.82 -32.02 55.36
C ALA A 19 20.39 -32.28 54.84
N VAL A 20 19.48 -32.73 55.69
CA VAL A 20 18.08 -32.94 55.35
C VAL A 20 17.38 -31.60 55.05
N ALA A 21 17.66 -30.55 55.83
CA ALA A 21 17.08 -29.22 55.58
C ALA A 21 17.56 -28.61 54.25
N VAL A 22 18.83 -28.81 53.88
CA VAL A 22 19.39 -28.33 52.58
C VAL A 22 18.79 -29.13 51.41
N VAL A 23 18.59 -30.44 51.56
CA VAL A 23 17.98 -31.25 50.49
C VAL A 23 16.48 -30.91 50.36
N VAL A 24 15.75 -30.65 51.41
CA VAL A 24 14.34 -30.21 51.36
C VAL A 24 14.25 -28.81 50.77
N ALA A 25 15.14 -27.87 51.08
CA ALA A 25 15.18 -26.54 50.52
C ALA A 25 15.55 -26.57 49.02
N ALA A 26 16.53 -27.40 48.63
CA ALA A 26 16.89 -27.59 47.23
C ALA A 26 15.77 -28.26 46.42
N GLY A 27 15.06 -29.23 47.00
CA GLY A 27 13.89 -29.87 46.42
C GLY A 27 12.70 -28.92 46.27
N ALA A 28 12.47 -28.00 47.20
CA ALA A 28 11.42 -26.98 47.09
C ALA A 28 11.75 -25.92 46.02
N VAL A 29 13.02 -25.53 45.87
CA VAL A 29 13.46 -24.58 44.80
C VAL A 29 13.36 -25.22 43.42
N THR A 30 13.74 -26.51 43.29
CA THR A 30 13.59 -27.22 42.00
C THR A 30 12.14 -27.52 41.66
N ALA A 31 11.29 -27.84 42.66
CA ALA A 31 9.86 -28.01 42.44
C ALA A 31 9.17 -26.67 42.06
N ALA A 32 9.56 -25.56 42.65
CA ALA A 32 9.07 -24.24 42.27
C ALA A 32 9.54 -23.80 40.85
N HIS A 33 10.71 -24.29 40.40
CA HIS A 33 11.16 -24.07 39.02
C HIS A 33 10.51 -25.03 38.00
N ALA A 34 10.08 -26.22 38.43
CA ALA A 34 9.42 -27.21 37.58
C ALA A 34 7.91 -26.94 37.42
N ILE A 35 7.29 -26.22 38.35
CA ILE A 35 5.98 -25.63 38.19
C ILE A 35 6.20 -24.27 37.55
N GLY A 36 6.36 -24.27 36.23
CA GLY A 36 6.51 -23.06 35.44
C GLY A 36 5.32 -22.14 35.64
N THR A 37 5.43 -21.28 36.62
CA THR A 37 4.62 -20.08 36.70
C THR A 37 5.36 -19.01 35.91
N ASP A 38 5.16 -18.97 34.62
CA ASP A 38 5.29 -17.76 33.83
C ASP A 38 4.26 -16.72 34.29
N SER A 39 4.24 -16.47 35.59
CA SER A 39 3.45 -15.41 36.18
C SER A 39 4.41 -14.36 36.66
N ASP A 40 4.68 -13.41 35.79
CA ASP A 40 5.19 -12.10 36.18
C ASP A 40 4.18 -11.53 37.20
N PRO A 41 4.53 -11.36 38.52
CA PRO A 41 3.56 -11.01 39.55
C PRO A 41 2.95 -9.61 39.38
N GLY A 42 3.26 -8.89 38.33
CA GLY A 42 2.72 -7.57 37.99
C GLY A 42 1.87 -7.52 36.74
N ARG A 43 1.72 -8.62 36.00
CA ARG A 43 0.96 -8.59 34.74
C ARG A 43 -0.31 -9.44 34.83
N PRO A 44 -1.51 -8.87 34.61
CA PRO A 44 -2.73 -9.66 34.60
C PRO A 44 -2.66 -10.80 33.60
N ALA A 45 -3.24 -11.95 33.93
CA ALA A 45 -3.32 -13.09 33.03
C ALA A 45 -4.11 -12.70 31.76
N GLY A 46 -3.44 -12.56 30.64
CA GLY A 46 -4.09 -12.25 29.37
C GLY A 46 -4.94 -13.43 28.88
N ARG A 47 -6.13 -13.13 28.38
CA ARG A 47 -7.02 -14.09 27.71
C ARG A 47 -6.83 -13.98 26.20
N THR A 48 -6.61 -15.10 25.54
CA THR A 48 -6.62 -15.15 24.08
C THR A 48 -8.08 -15.14 23.61
N VAL A 49 -8.42 -14.15 22.78
CA VAL A 49 -9.72 -14.00 22.15
C VAL A 49 -9.52 -14.16 20.66
N THR A 50 -10.23 -15.10 20.04
CA THR A 50 -10.30 -15.19 18.58
C THR A 50 -11.44 -14.28 18.13
N PRO A 51 -11.17 -13.30 17.25
CA PRO A 51 -12.22 -12.45 16.70
C PRO A 51 -13.29 -13.30 15.99
N VAL A 52 -14.54 -12.87 16.08
CA VAL A 52 -15.63 -13.48 15.31
C VAL A 52 -15.38 -13.12 13.83
N PRO A 53 -15.57 -14.05 12.88
CA PRO A 53 -15.45 -13.74 11.46
C PRO A 53 -16.34 -12.55 11.09
N ALA A 54 -15.77 -11.59 10.37
CA ALA A 54 -16.45 -10.40 9.89
C ALA A 54 -16.55 -10.41 8.37
N ALA A 55 -17.44 -9.61 7.81
CA ALA A 55 -17.41 -9.33 6.38
C ALA A 55 -16.11 -8.63 6.00
N ALA A 56 -15.59 -8.93 4.81
CA ALA A 56 -14.45 -8.22 4.25
C ALA A 56 -14.93 -7.18 3.23
N GLU A 57 -14.36 -6.00 3.28
CA GLU A 57 -14.76 -4.89 2.44
C GLU A 57 -13.58 -4.26 1.73
N ARG A 58 -13.80 -3.83 0.47
CA ARG A 58 -12.85 -3.03 -0.31
C ARG A 58 -13.57 -1.97 -1.11
N VAL A 59 -12.96 -0.81 -1.25
CA VAL A 59 -13.49 0.28 -2.07
C VAL A 59 -12.59 0.53 -3.26
N CYS A 60 -13.17 0.56 -4.45
CA CYS A 60 -12.49 0.93 -5.69
C CYS A 60 -12.58 2.44 -5.90
N ALA A 61 -11.58 3.04 -6.53
CA ALA A 61 -11.43 4.49 -6.69
C ALA A 61 -12.61 5.20 -7.40
N GLY A 62 -13.36 4.47 -8.23
CA GLY A 62 -14.43 5.04 -9.06
C GLY A 62 -13.93 5.36 -10.48
N SER A 63 -14.75 6.11 -11.21
CA SER A 63 -14.43 6.56 -12.56
C SER A 63 -13.55 7.81 -12.56
N ALA A 64 -12.90 8.09 -13.68
CA ALA A 64 -12.10 9.29 -13.87
C ALA A 64 -12.93 10.55 -13.62
N LEU A 65 -12.31 11.54 -13.02
CA LEU A 65 -12.93 12.79 -12.58
C LEU A 65 -12.38 13.98 -13.37
N ARG A 66 -13.24 14.95 -13.63
CA ARG A 66 -12.90 16.28 -14.12
C ARG A 66 -13.46 17.32 -13.16
N LEU A 67 -12.71 18.41 -12.92
CA LEU A 67 -13.28 19.62 -12.29
C LEU A 67 -14.05 20.40 -13.34
N SER A 68 -15.27 20.73 -13.09
CA SER A 68 -16.28 21.33 -13.96
C SER A 68 -17.19 20.32 -14.68
N ASP A 69 -18.30 20.84 -15.23
CA ASP A 69 -19.12 20.10 -16.20
C ASP A 69 -18.48 20.11 -17.60
N ASP A 70 -19.07 19.40 -18.56
CA ASP A 70 -18.60 19.35 -19.95
C ASP A 70 -18.65 20.74 -20.66
N ALA A 71 -19.38 21.71 -20.10
CA ALA A 71 -19.46 23.06 -20.61
C ALA A 71 -18.44 24.00 -19.93
N GLY A 72 -17.64 23.51 -18.97
CA GLY A 72 -16.66 24.29 -18.21
C GLY A 72 -17.24 25.15 -17.11
N ASN A 73 -18.52 24.93 -16.74
CA ASN A 73 -19.14 25.64 -15.62
C ASN A 73 -18.82 24.90 -14.31
N ASP A 74 -18.86 25.64 -13.21
CA ASP A 74 -18.67 25.12 -11.83
C ASP A 74 -17.34 24.36 -11.66
N ALA A 75 -16.22 25.05 -11.82
CA ALA A 75 -14.86 24.51 -11.64
C ALA A 75 -14.56 23.99 -10.21
N THR A 76 -15.52 24.11 -9.27
CA THR A 76 -15.40 23.59 -7.91
C THR A 76 -16.06 22.22 -7.73
N GLN A 77 -16.90 21.82 -8.69
CA GLN A 77 -17.60 20.54 -8.67
C GLN A 77 -16.88 19.52 -9.55
N ALA A 78 -16.63 18.34 -9.01
CA ALA A 78 -16.11 17.24 -9.80
C ALA A 78 -17.24 16.54 -10.56
N SER A 79 -16.99 16.17 -11.81
CA SER A 79 -17.87 15.34 -12.63
C SER A 79 -17.12 14.07 -13.04
N THR A 80 -17.87 12.97 -13.21
CA THR A 80 -17.28 11.70 -13.67
C THR A 80 -17.21 11.68 -15.20
N VAL A 81 -16.12 11.10 -15.74
CA VAL A 81 -15.89 10.93 -17.17
C VAL A 81 -15.82 9.43 -17.49
N GLY A 82 -16.75 8.94 -18.25
CA GLY A 82 -16.82 7.52 -18.64
C GLY A 82 -17.09 6.57 -17.47
N THR A 83 -16.63 5.33 -17.57
CA THR A 83 -16.87 4.29 -16.56
C THR A 83 -15.66 3.37 -16.42
N ALA A 84 -15.17 3.20 -15.22
CA ALA A 84 -14.09 2.26 -14.92
C ALA A 84 -14.58 0.79 -15.00
N THR A 85 -13.77 -0.07 -15.57
CA THR A 85 -13.96 -1.51 -15.53
C THR A 85 -13.41 -2.07 -14.22
N VAL A 86 -14.23 -2.83 -13.49
CA VAL A 86 -13.84 -3.40 -12.19
C VAL A 86 -13.82 -4.93 -12.28
N ALA A 87 -12.70 -5.54 -11.90
CA ALA A 87 -12.57 -6.97 -11.66
C ALA A 87 -12.63 -7.26 -10.15
N THR A 88 -13.22 -8.40 -9.77
CA THR A 88 -13.39 -8.79 -8.37
C THR A 88 -13.09 -10.26 -8.13
N ALA A 89 -12.60 -10.59 -6.94
CA ALA A 89 -12.35 -11.95 -6.47
C ALA A 89 -12.72 -12.10 -5.00
N THR A 90 -13.08 -13.32 -4.57
CA THR A 90 -13.31 -13.65 -3.16
C THR A 90 -13.01 -15.11 -2.87
N THR A 91 -12.61 -15.42 -1.65
CA THR A 91 -12.60 -16.78 -1.10
C THR A 91 -13.94 -17.16 -0.49
N GLY A 92 -14.84 -16.18 -0.29
CA GLY A 92 -16.21 -16.40 0.15
C GLY A 92 -17.13 -16.91 -0.97
N SER A 93 -18.42 -17.02 -0.66
CA SER A 93 -19.42 -17.53 -1.60
C SER A 93 -19.73 -16.51 -2.71
N THR A 94 -19.78 -15.23 -2.36
CA THR A 94 -20.19 -14.14 -3.28
C THR A 94 -19.45 -12.85 -2.96
N VAL A 95 -19.35 -11.96 -3.95
CA VAL A 95 -19.02 -10.55 -3.76
C VAL A 95 -20.25 -9.72 -4.03
N GLU A 96 -20.74 -9.06 -3.02
CA GLU A 96 -21.78 -8.04 -3.15
C GLU A 96 -21.12 -6.75 -3.65
N ARG A 97 -21.83 -6.05 -4.54
CA ARG A 97 -21.36 -4.79 -5.12
C ARG A 97 -22.42 -3.73 -4.87
N SER A 98 -22.05 -2.72 -4.12
CA SER A 98 -22.85 -1.51 -3.91
C SER A 98 -22.09 -0.29 -4.40
N SER A 99 -22.74 0.84 -4.44
CA SER A 99 -22.12 2.14 -4.74
C SER A 99 -22.10 2.98 -3.49
N LEU A 100 -21.08 3.82 -3.35
CA LEU A 100 -21.07 4.90 -2.37
C LEU A 100 -21.64 6.15 -3.04
N ASP A 101 -22.48 6.89 -2.35
CA ASP A 101 -22.97 8.17 -2.85
C ASP A 101 -21.79 9.14 -3.02
N ALA A 102 -21.58 9.65 -4.22
CA ALA A 102 -20.47 10.55 -4.50
C ALA A 102 -20.94 12.00 -4.60
N SER A 103 -20.11 12.93 -4.13
CA SER A 103 -20.33 14.37 -4.32
C SER A 103 -19.97 14.83 -5.74
N THR A 104 -20.19 13.98 -6.74
CA THR A 104 -19.88 14.22 -8.15
C THR A 104 -21.15 14.25 -8.98
N THR A 105 -21.10 14.92 -10.13
CA THR A 105 -22.18 14.89 -11.12
C THR A 105 -21.90 13.89 -12.22
N GLY A 106 -22.93 13.16 -12.69
CA GLY A 106 -22.85 12.19 -13.80
C GLY A 106 -22.18 10.87 -13.43
N GLY A 107 -22.19 9.93 -14.36
CA GLY A 107 -21.38 8.73 -14.39
C GLY A 107 -21.66 7.64 -13.35
N SER A 108 -20.63 6.85 -13.04
CA SER A 108 -20.69 5.73 -12.12
C SER A 108 -20.02 6.05 -10.80
N ASP A 109 -20.73 5.77 -9.73
CA ASP A 109 -20.26 5.94 -8.35
C ASP A 109 -19.12 4.97 -8.02
N PRO A 110 -18.28 5.28 -7.03
CA PRO A 110 -17.27 4.37 -6.52
C PRO A 110 -17.90 3.08 -5.98
N ARG A 111 -17.25 1.95 -6.23
CA ARG A 111 -17.78 0.62 -5.89
C ARG A 111 -17.28 0.16 -4.53
N LEU A 112 -18.22 -0.18 -3.67
CA LEU A 112 -17.96 -0.97 -2.46
C LEU A 112 -18.12 -2.45 -2.80
N LEU A 113 -17.12 -3.25 -2.48
CA LEU A 113 -17.08 -4.70 -2.61
C LEU A 113 -17.18 -5.30 -1.21
N THR A 114 -18.20 -6.12 -0.95
CA THR A 114 -18.39 -6.78 0.34
C THR A 114 -18.45 -8.29 0.14
N ALA A 115 -17.61 -9.03 0.85
CA ALA A 115 -17.74 -10.48 0.97
C ALA A 115 -18.33 -10.79 2.36
N PRO A 116 -19.55 -11.35 2.44
CA PRO A 116 -20.19 -11.63 3.72
C PRO A 116 -19.37 -12.60 4.58
N ALA A 117 -19.45 -12.44 5.90
CA ALA A 117 -18.82 -13.33 6.86
C ALA A 117 -19.32 -14.78 6.65
N GLY A 118 -18.41 -15.73 6.74
CA GLY A 118 -18.66 -17.16 6.71
C GLY A 118 -18.22 -17.84 8.01
N GLU A 119 -17.79 -19.10 7.93
CA GLU A 119 -17.12 -19.80 9.02
C GLU A 119 -15.76 -19.15 9.35
N THR A 120 -15.14 -18.53 8.36
CA THR A 120 -13.93 -17.72 8.48
C THR A 120 -14.17 -16.38 7.82
N THR A 121 -13.36 -15.36 8.16
CA THR A 121 -13.35 -14.09 7.43
C THR A 121 -12.88 -14.35 5.99
N PRO A 122 -13.70 -14.04 4.96
CA PRO A 122 -13.29 -14.24 3.59
C PRO A 122 -12.25 -13.20 3.17
N GLN A 123 -11.43 -13.53 2.18
CA GLN A 123 -10.71 -12.51 1.44
C GLN A 123 -11.61 -11.93 0.36
N VAL A 124 -11.49 -10.63 0.11
CA VAL A 124 -12.03 -9.94 -1.05
C VAL A 124 -10.93 -9.14 -1.72
N ALA A 125 -10.89 -9.14 -3.04
CA ALA A 125 -9.94 -8.36 -3.82
C ALA A 125 -10.64 -7.75 -5.04
N GLY A 126 -10.11 -6.62 -5.48
CA GLY A 126 -10.58 -5.98 -6.69
C GLY A 126 -9.53 -5.05 -7.27
N SER A 127 -9.71 -4.72 -8.54
CA SER A 127 -8.99 -3.65 -9.20
C SER A 127 -9.87 -2.97 -10.23
N SER A 128 -9.55 -1.72 -10.54
CA SER A 128 -10.17 -0.95 -11.59
C SER A 128 -9.16 -0.55 -12.65
N LEU A 129 -9.61 -0.44 -13.89
CA LEU A 129 -8.90 0.14 -15.01
C LEU A 129 -9.87 0.98 -15.82
N GLN A 130 -9.41 2.14 -16.25
CA GLN A 130 -10.15 2.97 -17.19
C GLN A 130 -9.19 3.62 -18.17
N SER A 131 -9.44 3.42 -19.46
CA SER A 131 -8.86 4.24 -20.53
C SER A 131 -9.83 5.37 -20.85
N VAL A 132 -9.32 6.59 -20.91
CA VAL A 132 -10.12 7.79 -21.20
C VAL A 132 -9.52 8.51 -22.40
N SER A 133 -10.40 9.02 -23.27
CA SER A 133 -10.06 9.92 -24.37
C SER A 133 -11.19 10.92 -24.52
N SER A 134 -11.21 11.94 -23.65
CA SER A 134 -12.29 12.93 -23.59
C SER A 134 -11.72 14.32 -23.32
N GLY A 135 -11.61 15.12 -24.37
CA GLY A 135 -11.07 16.48 -24.28
C GLY A 135 -9.62 16.49 -23.81
N ASP A 136 -9.38 17.11 -22.67
CA ASP A 136 -8.09 17.22 -22.00
C ASP A 136 -7.74 16.03 -21.09
N LEU A 137 -8.71 15.15 -20.82
CA LEU A 137 -8.50 13.94 -20.04
C LEU A 137 -8.27 12.74 -20.97
N VAL A 138 -7.01 12.34 -21.11
CA VAL A 138 -6.57 11.25 -21.98
C VAL A 138 -5.56 10.39 -21.22
N GLY A 139 -5.64 9.07 -21.36
CA GLY A 139 -4.71 8.14 -20.72
C GLY A 139 -5.36 6.91 -20.12
N ALA A 140 -4.60 6.13 -19.37
CA ALA A 140 -5.04 4.92 -18.70
C ALA A 140 -4.74 5.00 -17.19
N GLY A 141 -5.77 4.93 -16.36
CA GLY A 141 -5.62 4.91 -14.91
C GLY A 141 -6.05 3.58 -14.31
N ALA A 142 -5.23 3.04 -13.41
CA ALA A 142 -5.53 1.79 -12.72
C ALA A 142 -5.28 1.89 -11.22
N ALA A 143 -6.15 1.23 -10.45
CA ALA A 143 -6.00 1.16 -9.00
C ALA A 143 -6.43 -0.20 -8.46
N SER A 144 -5.83 -0.65 -7.34
CA SER A 144 -6.41 -1.66 -6.48
C SER A 144 -7.68 -1.13 -5.82
N CYS A 145 -8.62 -2.01 -5.51
CA CYS A 145 -9.66 -1.69 -4.54
C CYS A 145 -9.06 -1.95 -3.15
N ASP A 146 -9.08 -0.93 -2.30
CA ASP A 146 -8.32 -0.90 -1.05
C ASP A 146 -9.20 -1.14 0.17
N ASP A 147 -8.60 -1.64 1.25
CA ASP A 147 -9.25 -1.79 2.56
C ASP A 147 -9.50 -0.42 3.20
N PRO A 148 -10.64 -0.22 3.89
CA PRO A 148 -10.82 0.93 4.73
C PRO A 148 -9.77 0.98 5.85
N THR A 149 -9.13 2.13 6.06
CA THR A 149 -8.07 2.31 7.05
C THR A 149 -8.16 3.68 7.71
N GLN A 150 -7.48 3.84 8.84
CA GLN A 150 -7.36 5.13 9.53
C GLN A 150 -6.14 5.95 9.09
N SER A 151 -5.26 5.37 8.27
CA SER A 151 -4.02 6.04 7.86
C SER A 151 -3.58 5.56 6.48
N THR A 152 -3.39 6.49 5.54
CA THR A 152 -2.96 6.20 4.17
C THR A 152 -1.96 7.25 3.71
N TRP A 153 -0.90 6.84 3.02
CA TRP A 153 0.07 7.71 2.39
C TRP A 153 -0.14 7.72 0.88
N LEU A 154 -0.43 8.89 0.32
CA LEU A 154 -0.52 9.13 -1.12
C LEU A 154 0.76 9.81 -1.58
N VAL A 155 1.59 9.10 -2.34
CA VAL A 155 2.88 9.61 -2.84
C VAL A 155 2.73 9.89 -4.31
N GLY A 156 2.37 11.12 -4.64
CA GLY A 156 2.06 11.55 -6.01
C GLY A 156 1.42 12.92 -6.04
N GLY A 157 1.03 13.36 -7.22
CA GLY A 157 0.34 14.61 -7.42
C GLY A 157 1.25 15.82 -7.66
N SER A 158 0.64 16.84 -8.25
CA SER A 158 1.20 18.18 -8.49
C SER A 158 0.04 19.19 -8.54
N THR A 159 0.34 20.45 -8.23
CA THR A 159 -0.61 21.57 -8.39
C THR A 159 -0.04 22.71 -9.21
N GLU A 160 1.03 22.45 -9.98
CA GLU A 160 1.53 23.38 -10.98
C GLU A 160 0.46 23.67 -12.06
N THR A 161 0.64 24.73 -12.78
CA THR A 161 -0.25 25.09 -13.89
C THR A 161 -0.40 23.92 -14.88
N GLY A 162 -1.63 23.57 -15.20
CA GLY A 162 -1.96 22.43 -16.06
C GLY A 162 -1.89 21.06 -15.37
N ARG A 163 -1.77 21.02 -14.02
CA ARG A 163 -1.85 19.79 -13.21
C ARG A 163 -3.03 19.90 -12.27
N THR A 164 -3.82 18.84 -12.26
CA THR A 164 -4.99 18.72 -11.38
C THR A 164 -4.86 17.46 -10.55
N SER A 165 -4.76 17.61 -9.25
CA SER A 165 -4.75 16.49 -8.29
C SER A 165 -6.02 16.52 -7.45
N LEU A 166 -6.82 15.43 -7.52
CA LEU A 166 -8.09 15.27 -6.82
C LEU A 166 -7.98 14.12 -5.82
N ILE A 167 -8.11 14.42 -4.54
CA ILE A 167 -8.15 13.38 -3.50
C ILE A 167 -9.60 12.90 -3.36
N THR A 168 -9.82 11.60 -3.47
CA THR A 168 -11.09 10.95 -3.16
C THR A 168 -11.02 10.33 -1.78
N LEU A 169 -11.99 10.66 -0.92
CA LEU A 169 -12.13 10.15 0.44
C LEU A 169 -13.43 9.36 0.52
N SER A 170 -13.33 8.05 0.55
CA SER A 170 -14.48 7.13 0.55
C SER A 170 -14.68 6.55 1.94
N ASN A 171 -15.85 6.77 2.53
CA ASN A 171 -16.24 6.22 3.83
C ASN A 171 -17.28 5.10 3.62
N PRO A 172 -16.91 3.82 3.63
CA PRO A 172 -17.85 2.72 3.52
C PRO A 172 -18.54 2.36 4.83
N THR A 173 -18.14 2.98 5.95
CA THR A 173 -18.67 2.65 7.28
C THR A 173 -20.00 3.34 7.56
N ASP A 174 -20.72 2.86 8.59
CA ASP A 174 -22.02 3.40 9.03
C ASP A 174 -21.90 4.63 9.94
N VAL A 175 -20.68 5.14 10.15
CA VAL A 175 -20.42 6.30 11.02
C VAL A 175 -19.66 7.39 10.27
N ASN A 176 -19.80 8.63 10.69
CA ASN A 176 -19.01 9.71 10.13
C ASN A 176 -17.52 9.46 10.33
N ALA A 177 -16.74 9.67 9.29
CA ALA A 177 -15.29 9.79 9.38
C ALA A 177 -14.90 11.27 9.43
N THR A 178 -14.02 11.61 10.37
CA THR A 178 -13.38 12.92 10.43
C THR A 178 -11.95 12.75 9.93
N VAL A 179 -11.63 13.41 8.82
CA VAL A 179 -10.38 13.23 8.06
C VAL A 179 -9.49 14.46 8.21
N ASP A 180 -8.21 14.21 8.43
CA ASP A 180 -7.16 15.22 8.39
C ASP A 180 -6.17 14.90 7.28
N LEU A 181 -5.75 15.93 6.52
CA LEU A 181 -4.77 15.86 5.44
C LEU A 181 -3.50 16.59 5.88
N ALA A 182 -2.42 15.86 6.12
CA ALA A 182 -1.11 16.46 6.25
C ALA A 182 -0.45 16.45 4.85
N ILE A 183 -0.27 17.64 4.29
CA ILE A 183 0.23 17.86 2.94
C ILE A 183 1.68 18.33 3.02
N PHE A 184 2.53 17.76 2.17
CA PHE A 184 3.95 18.07 2.07
C PHE A 184 4.31 18.32 0.61
N ASP A 185 5.23 19.25 0.39
CA ASP A 185 5.77 19.55 -0.94
C ASP A 185 7.32 19.66 -0.92
N GLY A 186 7.91 20.09 -2.04
CA GLY A 186 9.35 20.33 -2.14
C GLY A 186 9.89 21.44 -1.24
N SER A 187 9.01 22.26 -0.64
CA SER A 187 9.35 23.32 0.30
C SER A 187 9.16 22.92 1.76
N GLY A 188 8.45 21.80 2.00
CA GLY A 188 8.18 21.26 3.33
C GLY A 188 6.71 21.03 3.63
N THR A 189 6.32 21.24 4.90
CA THR A 189 4.91 21.07 5.32
C THR A 189 4.05 22.22 4.85
N VAL A 190 2.95 21.90 4.18
CA VAL A 190 1.93 22.87 3.74
C VAL A 190 0.99 23.17 4.90
N ASN A 191 0.93 24.42 5.32
CA ASN A 191 0.02 24.89 6.36
C ASN A 191 -1.15 25.66 5.71
N ALA A 192 -2.26 24.96 5.47
CA ALA A 192 -3.44 25.55 4.85
C ALA A 192 -4.68 25.33 5.74
N PRO A 193 -5.60 26.31 5.79
CA PRO A 193 -6.88 26.12 6.47
C PRO A 193 -7.73 25.07 5.75
N GLY A 194 -8.54 24.33 6.51
CA GLY A 194 -9.46 23.33 5.95
C GLY A 194 -8.85 21.95 5.64
N THR A 195 -7.57 21.74 5.92
CA THR A 195 -6.94 20.42 5.83
C THR A 195 -7.28 19.48 6.98
N THR A 196 -7.91 19.99 8.03
CA THR A 196 -8.30 19.22 9.22
C THR A 196 -9.79 19.27 9.46
N GLY A 197 -10.35 18.21 10.07
CA GLY A 197 -11.76 18.13 10.40
C GLY A 197 -12.70 17.95 9.20
N ILE A 198 -12.21 17.39 8.10
CA ILE A 198 -13.03 17.11 6.92
C ILE A 198 -13.98 15.96 7.23
N VAL A 199 -15.28 16.26 7.30
CA VAL A 199 -16.29 15.24 7.55
C VAL A 199 -16.65 14.52 6.25
N VAL A 200 -16.59 13.18 6.28
CA VAL A 200 -17.10 12.29 5.24
C VAL A 200 -18.24 11.46 5.85
N ALA A 201 -19.44 11.66 5.33
CA ALA A 201 -20.63 10.99 5.85
C ALA A 201 -20.59 9.47 5.62
N PRO A 202 -21.39 8.66 6.34
CA PRO A 202 -21.50 7.23 6.11
C PRO A 202 -21.88 6.89 4.67
N ASN A 203 -21.27 5.86 4.11
CA ASN A 203 -21.56 5.36 2.76
C ASN A 203 -21.42 6.41 1.64
N THR A 204 -20.51 7.39 1.81
CA THR A 204 -20.29 8.44 0.81
C THR A 204 -18.83 8.54 0.39
N GLN A 205 -18.62 9.16 -0.78
CA GLN A 205 -17.30 9.62 -1.23
C GLN A 205 -17.31 11.15 -1.35
N LYS A 206 -16.24 11.78 -0.86
CA LYS A 206 -15.97 13.21 -1.01
C LYS A 206 -14.74 13.42 -1.89
N VAL A 207 -14.84 14.33 -2.85
CA VAL A 207 -13.73 14.76 -3.69
C VAL A 207 -13.17 16.07 -3.17
N VAL A 208 -11.84 16.13 -3.04
CA VAL A 208 -11.12 17.27 -2.48
C VAL A 208 -10.00 17.68 -3.44
N PRO A 209 -10.10 18.81 -4.13
CA PRO A 209 -9.03 19.32 -4.97
C PRO A 209 -7.83 19.77 -4.14
N LEU A 210 -6.64 19.24 -4.46
CA LEU A 210 -5.40 19.56 -3.73
C LEU A 210 -5.00 21.04 -3.92
N SER A 211 -5.32 21.62 -5.09
CA SER A 211 -5.09 23.04 -5.40
C SER A 211 -5.84 24.01 -4.47
N GLY A 212 -6.84 23.54 -3.73
CA GLY A 212 -7.52 24.32 -2.69
C GLY A 212 -6.66 24.56 -1.45
N PHE A 213 -5.57 23.83 -1.27
CA PHE A 213 -4.69 23.91 -0.10
C PHE A 213 -3.26 24.37 -0.45
N VAL A 214 -2.79 23.99 -1.61
CA VAL A 214 -1.44 24.33 -2.09
C VAL A 214 -1.49 24.65 -3.58
N SER A 215 -0.83 25.72 -3.97
CA SER A 215 -0.69 26.13 -5.38
C SER A 215 0.76 26.02 -5.81
N ASP A 216 0.96 25.71 -7.07
CA ASP A 216 2.28 25.71 -7.74
C ASP A 216 3.31 24.78 -7.08
N ALA A 217 2.84 23.65 -6.57
CA ALA A 217 3.69 22.60 -6.02
C ALA A 217 3.98 21.54 -7.10
N ALA A 218 5.25 21.41 -7.49
CA ALA A 218 5.71 20.44 -8.48
C ALA A 218 5.57 18.99 -7.97
N SER A 219 5.76 18.79 -6.69
CA SER A 219 5.74 17.46 -6.05
C SER A 219 4.99 17.51 -4.73
N THR A 220 4.08 16.56 -4.54
CA THR A 220 3.31 16.45 -3.30
C THR A 220 3.33 15.05 -2.72
N VAL A 221 3.21 14.98 -1.40
CA VAL A 221 2.89 13.77 -0.62
C VAL A 221 1.80 14.14 0.36
N VAL A 222 0.78 13.30 0.47
CA VAL A 222 -0.32 13.53 1.39
C VAL A 222 -0.46 12.36 2.36
N HIS A 223 -0.42 12.65 3.66
CA HIS A 223 -0.79 11.68 4.68
C HIS A 223 -2.22 11.93 5.10
N VAL A 224 -3.08 10.98 4.80
CA VAL A 224 -4.51 11.02 5.13
C VAL A 224 -4.73 10.22 6.40
N THR A 225 -5.32 10.85 7.42
CA THR A 225 -5.70 10.17 8.66
C THR A 225 -7.17 10.36 8.93
N SER A 226 -7.82 9.37 9.54
CA SER A 226 -9.23 9.45 9.91
C SER A 226 -9.48 9.01 11.35
N SER A 227 -10.53 9.56 11.92
CA SER A 227 -11.09 9.16 13.22
C SER A 227 -12.60 8.98 13.12
N GLY A 228 -13.20 8.16 13.99
CA GLY A 228 -14.57 7.71 13.85
C GLY A 228 -14.66 6.56 12.84
N GLY A 229 -15.08 6.84 11.60
CA GLY A 229 -15.07 5.86 10.50
C GLY A 229 -13.68 5.66 9.90
N GLN A 230 -13.47 4.50 9.28
CA GLN A 230 -12.32 4.23 8.42
C GLN A 230 -12.63 4.66 6.99
N ILE A 231 -11.61 5.06 6.24
CA ILE A 231 -11.76 5.53 4.87
C ILE A 231 -10.82 4.80 3.92
N VAL A 232 -11.17 4.85 2.64
CA VAL A 232 -10.23 4.58 1.54
C VAL A 232 -9.92 5.90 0.84
N ALA A 233 -8.63 6.18 0.66
CA ALA A 233 -8.18 7.39 -0.01
C ALA A 233 -7.39 7.03 -1.27
N HIS A 234 -7.74 7.70 -2.39
CA HIS A 234 -6.94 7.71 -3.62
C HIS A 234 -6.71 9.16 -4.06
N MET A 235 -5.76 9.36 -4.96
CA MET A 235 -5.57 10.65 -5.61
C MET A 235 -5.54 10.43 -7.12
N GLN A 236 -6.39 11.13 -7.85
CA GLN A 236 -6.26 11.22 -9.30
C GLN A 236 -5.34 12.38 -9.64
N GLU A 237 -4.37 12.15 -10.53
CA GLU A 237 -3.62 13.22 -11.17
C GLU A 237 -3.97 13.27 -12.64
N THR A 238 -4.17 14.49 -13.16
CA THR A 238 -4.38 14.78 -14.58
C THR A 238 -3.39 15.87 -15.00
N VAL A 239 -2.75 15.67 -16.14
CA VAL A 239 -1.77 16.60 -16.69
C VAL A 239 -2.24 17.11 -18.06
N VAL A 240 -2.18 18.42 -18.23
CA VAL A 240 -2.36 19.10 -19.53
C VAL A 240 -1.16 20.03 -19.72
N ARG A 241 -0.41 19.87 -20.79
CA ARG A 241 0.74 20.71 -21.12
C ARG A 241 0.32 21.68 -22.21
N THR A 242 0.24 22.97 -21.86
CA THR A 242 -0.31 24.02 -22.72
C THR A 242 -1.75 23.70 -23.17
N LEU A 243 -1.95 22.99 -24.25
CA LEU A 243 -3.24 22.51 -24.76
C LEU A 243 -3.21 21.02 -25.14
N THR A 244 -2.13 20.34 -24.82
CA THR A 244 -1.94 18.93 -25.15
C THR A 244 -2.17 18.06 -23.93
N PRO A 245 -3.02 17.04 -24.00
CA PRO A 245 -3.19 16.08 -22.91
C PRO A 245 -1.86 15.44 -22.52
N GLY A 246 -1.58 15.44 -21.23
CA GLY A 246 -0.34 14.94 -20.65
C GLY A 246 -0.49 13.64 -19.87
N GLY A 247 -1.73 13.14 -19.78
CA GLY A 247 -2.05 11.87 -19.12
C GLY A 247 -2.90 12.00 -17.86
N TYR A 248 -3.35 10.85 -17.40
CA TYR A 248 -4.10 10.73 -16.16
C TYR A 248 -3.81 9.39 -15.50
N ASP A 249 -3.70 9.37 -14.17
CA ASP A 249 -3.64 8.11 -13.40
C ASP A 249 -4.20 8.28 -11.99
N ILE A 250 -4.35 7.14 -11.30
CA ILE A 250 -4.84 7.06 -9.93
C ILE A 250 -3.70 6.60 -9.01
N VAL A 251 -3.24 7.50 -8.14
CA VAL A 251 -2.30 7.21 -7.08
C VAL A 251 -3.01 6.39 -6.00
N SER A 252 -2.66 5.14 -5.87
CA SER A 252 -3.12 4.28 -4.77
C SER A 252 -2.34 4.56 -3.50
N GLY A 253 -2.90 4.20 -2.34
CA GLY A 253 -2.18 4.26 -1.07
C GLY A 253 -0.89 3.43 -1.12
N GLY A 254 0.22 3.98 -0.66
CA GLY A 254 1.50 3.29 -0.53
C GLY A 254 1.63 2.54 0.80
N ALA A 255 2.68 1.71 0.91
CA ALA A 255 3.04 1.06 2.16
C ALA A 255 3.39 2.07 3.25
N ALA A 256 3.16 1.70 4.51
CA ALA A 256 3.48 2.52 5.66
C ALA A 256 4.97 2.90 5.70
N PRO A 257 5.35 4.05 6.33
CA PRO A 257 6.73 4.47 6.39
C PRO A 257 7.65 3.41 6.98
N SER A 258 8.68 3.01 6.24
CA SER A 258 9.66 2.03 6.68
C SER A 258 11.04 2.30 6.09
N ARG A 259 12.07 1.61 6.64
CA ARG A 259 13.43 1.69 6.10
C ARG A 259 13.66 0.84 4.85
N ALA A 260 12.67 0.05 4.49
CA ALA A 260 12.67 -0.76 3.28
C ALA A 260 11.30 -0.62 2.60
N GLN A 261 11.29 -0.04 1.41
CA GLN A 261 10.10 0.08 0.57
C GLN A 261 10.33 -0.70 -0.72
N VAL A 262 9.27 -1.24 -1.29
CA VAL A 262 9.31 -1.91 -2.59
C VAL A 262 8.20 -1.37 -3.47
N ILE A 263 8.57 -0.88 -4.66
CA ILE A 263 7.64 -0.54 -5.73
C ILE A 263 7.73 -1.70 -6.73
N PRO A 264 6.78 -2.64 -6.71
CA PRO A 264 6.96 -3.95 -7.36
C PRO A 264 6.80 -3.91 -8.87
N ALA A 265 6.22 -2.85 -9.40
CA ALA A 265 5.76 -2.84 -10.78
C ALA A 265 5.84 -1.42 -11.33
N VAL A 266 6.87 -1.11 -12.12
CA VAL A 266 7.04 0.18 -12.80
C VAL A 266 7.22 -0.08 -14.29
N ALA A 267 6.44 0.58 -15.13
CA ALA A 267 6.58 0.51 -16.58
C ALA A 267 7.26 1.79 -17.09
N LEU A 268 8.36 1.64 -17.80
CA LEU A 268 8.97 2.68 -18.62
C LEU A 268 8.71 2.34 -20.09
N ALA A 269 8.09 3.26 -20.83
CA ALA A 269 7.72 3.05 -22.21
C ALA A 269 7.94 4.34 -23.00
N ASP A 270 8.92 4.34 -23.91
CA ASP A 270 9.29 5.49 -24.70
C ASP A 270 9.47 6.77 -23.88
N ALA A 271 9.93 6.62 -22.62
CA ALA A 271 10.02 7.72 -21.65
C ALA A 271 10.92 8.86 -22.13
N GLN A 272 11.98 8.57 -22.89
CA GLN A 272 12.82 9.59 -23.53
C GLN A 272 12.08 10.33 -24.64
N ALA A 273 11.16 9.67 -25.34
CA ALA A 273 10.34 10.33 -26.35
C ALA A 273 9.31 11.28 -25.74
N ALA A 274 8.76 10.92 -24.57
CA ALA A 274 7.85 11.78 -23.82
C ALA A 274 8.50 13.10 -23.38
N GLN A 275 9.84 13.13 -23.22
CA GLN A 275 10.60 14.29 -22.77
C GLN A 275 11.02 15.25 -23.92
N ARG A 276 10.64 14.99 -25.18
CA ARG A 276 11.09 15.79 -26.35
C ARG A 276 10.27 17.05 -26.63
N GLY A 277 9.31 17.40 -25.78
CA GLY A 277 8.52 18.62 -25.92
C GLY A 277 9.11 19.79 -25.13
N ASP A 278 8.85 21.03 -25.56
CA ASP A 278 9.33 22.23 -24.86
C ASP A 278 8.78 22.34 -23.43
N ASP A 279 7.60 21.76 -23.15
CA ASP A 279 6.91 21.77 -21.85
C ASP A 279 6.98 20.40 -21.14
N ALA A 280 7.91 19.53 -21.52
CA ALA A 280 7.97 18.15 -21.05
C ALA A 280 9.06 17.90 -19.99
N ALA A 281 9.59 18.94 -19.35
CA ALA A 281 10.61 18.80 -18.30
C ALA A 281 10.16 17.92 -17.12
N ASP A 282 8.85 17.88 -16.84
CA ASP A 282 8.24 17.04 -15.83
C ASP A 282 7.91 15.60 -16.30
N ALA A 283 8.18 15.28 -17.57
CA ALA A 283 7.90 13.94 -18.13
C ALA A 283 8.99 12.90 -17.79
N ALA A 284 10.10 13.33 -17.20
CA ALA A 284 11.16 12.42 -16.76
C ALA A 284 10.63 11.39 -15.74
N PRO A 285 11.03 10.11 -15.85
CA PRO A 285 10.73 9.13 -14.82
C PRO A 285 11.39 9.53 -13.51
N ILE A 286 10.66 9.38 -12.40
CA ILE A 286 11.15 9.74 -11.07
C ILE A 286 10.80 8.67 -10.04
N VAL A 287 11.56 8.65 -8.95
CA VAL A 287 11.13 8.09 -7.67
C VAL A 287 10.94 9.24 -6.69
N ARG A 288 9.71 9.39 -6.19
CA ARG A 288 9.36 10.35 -5.16
C ARG A 288 9.54 9.74 -3.80
N LEU A 289 10.24 10.45 -2.92
CA LEU A 289 10.56 10.04 -1.56
C LEU A 289 10.09 11.10 -0.57
N PHE A 290 9.68 10.65 0.61
CA PHE A 290 9.39 11.54 1.72
C PHE A 290 9.79 10.90 3.05
N VAL A 291 10.43 11.68 3.93
CA VAL A 291 10.85 11.28 5.27
C VAL A 291 9.91 11.94 6.29
N PRO A 292 8.99 11.19 6.91
CA PRO A 292 8.07 11.76 7.90
C PRO A 292 8.73 12.02 9.27
N GLY A 293 9.96 11.54 9.47
CA GLY A 293 10.73 11.73 10.69
C GLY A 293 11.40 13.11 10.78
N THR A 294 12.36 13.26 11.69
CA THR A 294 13.07 14.52 11.96
C THR A 294 14.55 14.49 11.54
N LYS A 295 15.00 13.40 10.90
CA LYS A 295 16.38 13.22 10.46
C LYS A 295 16.42 12.93 8.97
N SER A 296 17.45 13.46 8.30
CA SER A 296 17.71 13.17 6.89
C SER A 296 17.99 11.68 6.68
N ALA A 297 17.44 11.12 5.62
CA ALA A 297 17.63 9.73 5.21
C ALA A 297 18.67 9.63 4.08
N ARG A 298 19.68 8.79 4.24
CA ARG A 298 20.44 8.29 3.08
C ARG A 298 19.68 7.13 2.48
N VAL A 299 19.38 7.24 1.21
CA VAL A 299 18.57 6.30 0.45
C VAL A 299 19.41 5.64 -0.61
N THR A 300 19.30 4.32 -0.70
CA THR A 300 19.81 3.51 -1.80
C THR A 300 18.62 2.92 -2.55
N LEU A 301 18.46 3.32 -3.79
CA LEU A 301 17.45 2.81 -4.70
C LEU A 301 18.06 1.70 -5.56
N GLY A 302 17.65 0.46 -5.35
CA GLY A 302 17.95 -0.67 -6.22
C GLY A 302 16.89 -0.78 -7.31
N ILE A 303 17.30 -0.79 -8.56
CA ILE A 303 16.43 -0.87 -9.74
C ILE A 303 16.72 -2.19 -10.41
N SER A 304 15.73 -3.04 -10.59
CA SER A 304 15.91 -4.37 -11.19
C SER A 304 14.83 -4.71 -12.20
N THR A 305 15.19 -5.55 -13.16
CA THR A 305 14.32 -6.13 -14.18
C THR A 305 14.16 -7.63 -13.94
N ALA A 306 13.23 -8.25 -14.65
CA ALA A 306 12.99 -9.70 -14.53
C ALA A 306 14.14 -10.57 -15.09
N ASP A 307 15.02 -10.03 -15.92
CA ASP A 307 16.23 -10.71 -16.43
C ASP A 307 17.44 -10.58 -15.49
N GLY A 308 17.27 -9.88 -14.34
CA GLY A 308 18.30 -9.69 -13.34
C GLY A 308 19.24 -8.52 -13.64
N SER A 309 19.06 -7.80 -14.75
CA SER A 309 19.78 -6.54 -14.99
C SER A 309 19.30 -5.48 -13.99
N GLY A 310 20.21 -4.64 -13.55
CA GLY A 310 19.85 -3.64 -12.55
C GLY A 310 20.88 -2.54 -12.40
N ALA A 311 20.48 -1.51 -11.66
CA ALA A 311 21.30 -0.37 -11.31
C ALA A 311 21.06 0.04 -9.85
N THR A 312 21.95 0.87 -9.33
CA THR A 312 21.79 1.44 -7.99
C THR A 312 21.97 2.95 -8.06
N VAL A 313 21.01 3.68 -7.50
CA VAL A 313 21.04 5.13 -7.37
C VAL A 313 21.06 5.47 -5.88
N ASN A 314 21.95 6.39 -5.48
CA ASN A 314 22.01 6.89 -4.11
C ASN A 314 21.48 8.30 -4.05
N ALA A 315 20.67 8.59 -3.05
CA ALA A 315 20.08 9.90 -2.81
C ALA A 315 20.07 10.24 -1.32
N THR A 316 19.87 11.51 -1.02
CA THR A 316 19.56 11.97 0.34
C THR A 316 18.22 12.65 0.34
N ALA A 317 17.34 12.27 1.25
CA ALA A 317 16.05 12.90 1.45
C ALA A 317 16.00 13.63 2.79
N GLU A 318 15.65 14.90 2.76
CA GLU A 318 15.54 15.72 3.96
C GLU A 318 14.19 15.47 4.68
N PRO A 319 14.15 15.57 6.02
CA PRO A 319 12.92 15.35 6.76
C PRO A 319 11.86 16.41 6.44
N GLY A 320 10.64 15.97 6.25
CA GLY A 320 9.50 16.86 6.00
C GLY A 320 9.47 17.50 4.60
N VAL A 321 10.42 17.17 3.72
CA VAL A 321 10.53 17.72 2.36
C VAL A 321 10.33 16.59 1.34
N VAL A 322 9.50 16.81 0.33
CA VAL A 322 9.32 15.88 -0.79
C VAL A 322 10.54 15.95 -1.71
N THR A 323 11.11 14.80 -2.01
CA THR A 323 12.33 14.69 -2.83
C THR A 323 12.04 13.80 -4.04
N ASP A 324 12.21 14.33 -5.23
CA ASP A 324 12.13 13.57 -6.49
C ASP A 324 13.54 13.18 -6.95
N VAL A 325 13.77 11.89 -7.16
CA VAL A 325 15.01 11.32 -7.69
C VAL A 325 14.77 10.99 -9.16
N ALA A 326 15.40 11.74 -10.06
CA ALA A 326 15.28 11.51 -11.49
C ALA A 326 15.91 10.16 -11.90
N LEU A 327 15.28 9.50 -12.85
CA LEU A 327 15.72 8.24 -13.45
C LEU A 327 16.05 8.49 -14.92
N ASP A 328 16.98 9.40 -15.16
CA ASP A 328 17.45 9.71 -16.49
C ASP A 328 18.19 8.48 -17.08
N ASP A 329 18.10 8.30 -18.39
CA ASP A 329 18.83 7.28 -19.16
C ASP A 329 18.46 5.81 -18.89
N PHE A 330 17.33 5.53 -18.20
CA PHE A 330 16.87 4.14 -18.09
C PHE A 330 16.15 3.73 -19.40
N PRO A 331 16.51 2.55 -19.94
CA PRO A 331 15.86 2.03 -21.14
C PRO A 331 14.40 1.64 -20.87
N ASP A 332 13.64 1.51 -21.93
CA ASP A 332 12.28 0.97 -21.85
C ASP A 332 12.26 -0.41 -21.24
N GLY A 333 11.31 -0.66 -20.36
CA GLY A 333 11.22 -1.93 -19.66
C GLY A 333 10.15 -1.98 -18.58
N ARG A 334 10.15 -3.10 -17.87
CA ARG A 334 9.39 -3.27 -16.63
C ARG A 334 10.39 -3.47 -15.51
N TYR A 335 10.24 -2.67 -14.48
CA TYR A 335 11.17 -2.58 -13.37
C TYR A 335 10.45 -2.84 -12.05
N SER A 336 11.22 -3.22 -11.06
CA SER A 336 10.88 -3.08 -9.66
C SER A 336 11.94 -2.25 -8.96
N PHE A 337 11.51 -1.43 -8.02
CA PHE A 337 12.40 -0.58 -7.24
C PHE A 337 12.37 -1.03 -5.78
N THR A 338 13.56 -1.22 -5.22
CA THR A 338 13.77 -1.48 -3.79
C THR A 338 14.44 -0.24 -3.19
N VAL A 339 13.80 0.35 -2.20
CA VAL A 339 14.30 1.51 -1.49
C VAL A 339 14.80 1.07 -0.12
N THR A 340 16.09 1.21 0.14
CA THR A 340 16.68 0.99 1.46
C THR A 340 17.15 2.33 2.01
N SER A 341 16.78 2.65 3.25
CA SER A 341 17.11 3.94 3.85
C SER A 341 17.55 3.84 5.31
N THR A 342 18.25 4.88 5.78
CA THR A 342 18.69 4.97 7.18
C THR A 342 17.58 5.38 8.14
N GLU A 343 16.53 6.05 7.64
CA GLU A 343 15.33 6.45 8.39
C GLU A 343 14.08 5.97 7.65
N PRO A 344 12.91 5.83 8.32
CA PRO A 344 11.68 5.45 7.64
C PRO A 344 11.30 6.46 6.55
N VAL A 345 10.94 5.95 5.37
CA VAL A 345 10.49 6.74 4.21
C VAL A 345 9.20 6.16 3.63
N VAL A 346 8.44 6.97 2.91
CA VAL A 346 7.45 6.53 1.94
C VAL A 346 7.97 6.80 0.54
N ALA A 347 7.55 5.99 -0.43
CA ALA A 347 8.04 6.04 -1.80
C ALA A 347 6.95 5.75 -2.83
N GLY A 348 7.03 6.40 -3.97
CA GLY A 348 6.25 6.13 -5.18
C GLY A 348 7.10 6.42 -6.42
N ALA A 349 6.73 5.87 -7.56
CA ALA A 349 7.40 6.17 -8.83
C ALA A 349 6.42 6.72 -9.85
N ARG A 350 6.90 7.60 -10.72
CA ARG A 350 6.15 8.12 -11.88
C ARG A 350 6.92 7.87 -13.15
N SER A 351 6.20 7.53 -14.20
CA SER A 351 6.71 7.44 -15.56
C SER A 351 5.72 8.09 -16.53
N THR A 352 6.20 8.55 -17.67
CA THR A 352 5.40 9.14 -18.75
C THR A 352 5.73 8.42 -20.05
N THR A 353 4.72 8.19 -20.87
CA THR A 353 4.84 7.58 -22.20
C THR A 353 4.12 8.40 -23.26
N PRO A 354 4.60 8.47 -24.51
CA PRO A 354 3.80 9.01 -25.61
C PRO A 354 2.55 8.15 -25.84
N THR A 355 1.48 8.81 -26.27
CA THR A 355 0.24 8.15 -26.74
C THR A 355 0.04 8.38 -28.23
N GLU A 356 -0.89 7.63 -28.85
CA GLU A 356 -1.31 7.91 -30.20
C GLU A 356 -1.93 9.32 -30.28
N GLY A 357 -1.51 10.16 -31.22
CA GLY A 357 -2.09 11.49 -31.45
C GLY A 357 -1.40 12.69 -30.80
N ASN A 358 -0.10 12.63 -30.53
CA ASN A 358 0.76 13.72 -30.02
C ASN A 358 0.62 14.09 -28.54
N GLY A 359 -0.11 13.30 -27.76
CA GLY A 359 -0.17 13.43 -26.30
C GLY A 359 0.82 12.54 -25.60
N THR A 360 0.75 12.60 -24.29
CA THR A 360 1.43 11.64 -23.40
C THR A 360 0.44 11.07 -22.39
N ASP A 361 0.80 9.95 -21.80
CA ASP A 361 0.15 9.42 -20.61
C ASP A 361 1.16 9.29 -19.47
N LEU A 362 0.69 9.33 -18.24
CA LEU A 362 1.50 9.17 -17.03
C LEU A 362 0.99 7.99 -16.21
N GLY A 363 1.91 7.28 -15.56
CA GLY A 363 1.56 6.23 -14.60
C GLY A 363 2.25 6.47 -13.26
N TRP A 364 1.49 6.36 -12.18
CA TRP A 364 1.98 6.33 -10.81
C TRP A 364 2.00 4.90 -10.26
N PHE A 365 3.10 4.56 -9.64
CA PHE A 365 3.34 3.23 -9.09
C PHE A 365 3.64 3.35 -7.60
N ALA A 366 2.71 2.89 -6.78
CA ALA A 366 2.85 2.96 -5.33
C ALA A 366 3.75 1.85 -4.80
N SER A 367 4.41 2.10 -3.68
CA SER A 367 5.04 1.05 -2.89
C SER A 367 3.98 0.11 -2.32
N ALA A 368 4.36 -1.15 -2.09
CA ALA A 368 3.46 -2.18 -1.62
C ALA A 368 3.98 -2.88 -0.36
N GLU A 369 3.07 -3.38 0.43
CA GLU A 369 3.38 -4.19 1.60
C GLU A 369 3.67 -5.64 1.20
N PRO A 370 4.49 -6.36 1.99
CA PRO A 370 4.69 -7.78 1.80
C PRO A 370 3.38 -8.57 1.94
N LEU A 371 3.19 -9.56 1.07
CA LEU A 371 2.06 -10.48 1.11
C LEU A 371 2.23 -11.54 2.20
N GLY A 372 1.13 -12.10 2.68
CA GLY A 372 1.10 -13.34 3.45
C GLY A 372 1.29 -14.57 2.57
N ASP A 373 1.20 -15.76 3.16
CA ASP A 373 1.43 -17.03 2.43
C ASP A 373 0.38 -17.27 1.33
N GLU A 374 -0.86 -16.88 1.55
CA GLU A 374 -1.94 -16.96 0.57
C GLU A 374 -2.63 -15.60 0.40
N THR A 375 -2.77 -15.18 -0.85
CA THR A 375 -3.42 -13.92 -1.23
C THR A 375 -4.22 -14.13 -2.50
N ILE A 376 -5.40 -13.55 -2.60
CA ILE A 376 -6.14 -13.48 -3.86
C ILE A 376 -5.99 -12.09 -4.49
N THR A 377 -6.08 -12.04 -5.81
CA THR A 377 -6.18 -10.78 -6.55
C THR A 377 -7.10 -10.93 -7.75
N ALA A 378 -7.67 -9.82 -8.21
CA ALA A 378 -8.41 -9.74 -9.45
C ALA A 378 -7.83 -8.60 -10.28
N ILE A 379 -7.64 -8.83 -11.57
CA ILE A 379 -6.99 -7.89 -12.47
C ILE A 379 -7.99 -7.47 -13.54
N ALA A 380 -8.32 -6.18 -13.58
CA ALA A 380 -9.21 -5.62 -14.59
C ALA A 380 -8.65 -5.84 -16.01
N PRO A 381 -9.52 -6.11 -17.01
CA PRO A 381 -9.08 -6.30 -18.39
C PRO A 381 -8.36 -5.06 -18.94
N GLY A 382 -7.20 -5.28 -19.57
CA GLY A 382 -6.41 -4.23 -20.19
C GLY A 382 -5.28 -4.80 -21.02
N GLU A 383 -4.59 -3.95 -21.77
CA GLU A 383 -3.51 -4.34 -22.67
C GLU A 383 -2.19 -4.53 -21.93
N GLY A 384 -1.36 -5.44 -22.44
CA GLY A 384 0.01 -5.65 -21.99
C GLY A 384 0.16 -5.95 -20.50
N VAL A 385 -0.86 -6.53 -19.88
CA VAL A 385 -0.91 -6.83 -18.44
C VAL A 385 0.20 -7.75 -18.01
N ARG A 386 0.86 -7.42 -16.90
CA ARG A 386 1.84 -8.26 -16.22
C ARG A 386 1.65 -8.21 -14.71
N LEU A 387 1.77 -9.38 -14.09
CA LEU A 387 1.89 -9.51 -12.64
C LEU A 387 3.37 -9.68 -12.30
N ASN A 388 3.86 -8.84 -11.40
CA ASN A 388 5.25 -8.77 -11.00
C ASN A 388 5.37 -9.23 -9.56
N PHE A 389 6.40 -10.05 -9.27
CA PHE A 389 6.74 -10.53 -7.94
C PHE A 389 8.17 -10.09 -7.62
N VAL A 390 8.36 -9.44 -6.50
CA VAL A 390 9.66 -9.05 -5.96
C VAL A 390 9.89 -9.80 -4.66
N ASN A 391 11.04 -10.41 -4.54
CA ASN A 391 11.44 -11.11 -3.31
C ASN A 391 12.48 -10.27 -2.55
N PRO A 392 12.08 -9.39 -1.65
CA PRO A 392 13.03 -8.62 -0.85
C PRO A 392 13.65 -9.42 0.30
N THR A 393 13.23 -10.67 0.49
CA THR A 393 13.72 -11.53 1.58
C THR A 393 15.09 -12.15 1.25
N ARG A 394 15.73 -12.74 2.25
CA ARG A 394 17.05 -13.41 2.07
C ARG A 394 16.94 -14.87 1.63
N GLU A 395 15.73 -15.36 1.45
CA GLU A 395 15.46 -16.76 1.09
C GLU A 395 14.77 -16.82 -0.28
N ASP A 396 15.09 -17.84 -1.07
CA ASP A 396 14.37 -18.13 -2.29
C ASP A 396 12.92 -18.51 -1.97
N ARG A 397 11.98 -18.06 -2.79
CA ARG A 397 10.55 -18.38 -2.66
C ARG A 397 10.04 -19.13 -3.89
N SER A 398 9.06 -20.00 -3.68
CA SER A 398 8.32 -20.67 -4.76
C SER A 398 6.89 -20.18 -4.74
N VAL A 399 6.57 -19.24 -5.63
CA VAL A 399 5.23 -18.68 -5.75
C VAL A 399 4.42 -19.47 -6.75
N THR A 400 3.23 -19.88 -6.36
CA THR A 400 2.27 -20.52 -7.26
C THR A 400 1.11 -19.57 -7.55
N VAL A 401 0.86 -19.33 -8.82
CA VAL A 401 -0.28 -18.57 -9.35
C VAL A 401 -1.29 -19.56 -9.93
N ARG A 402 -2.52 -19.53 -9.42
CA ARG A 402 -3.64 -20.33 -9.91
C ARG A 402 -4.75 -19.43 -10.45
N SER A 403 -5.25 -19.79 -11.65
CA SER A 403 -6.39 -19.15 -12.30
C SER A 403 -7.33 -20.24 -12.82
N GLY A 404 -8.41 -20.54 -12.10
CA GLY A 404 -9.21 -21.72 -12.35
C GLY A 404 -8.38 -23.01 -12.27
N ASP A 405 -8.35 -23.79 -13.35
CA ASP A 405 -7.56 -25.04 -13.44
C ASP A 405 -6.10 -24.81 -13.82
N GLU A 406 -5.76 -23.64 -14.35
CA GLU A 406 -4.37 -23.31 -14.67
C GLU A 406 -3.57 -23.05 -13.40
N ARG A 407 -2.38 -23.66 -13.34
CA ARG A 407 -1.43 -23.49 -12.26
C ARG A 407 -0.03 -23.26 -12.82
N ARG A 408 0.64 -22.20 -12.35
CA ARG A 408 2.03 -21.89 -12.68
C ARG A 408 2.83 -21.69 -11.40
N THR A 409 3.92 -22.40 -11.25
CA THR A 409 4.86 -22.22 -10.13
C THR A 409 6.11 -21.54 -10.64
N LEU A 410 6.51 -20.48 -9.96
CA LEU A 410 7.65 -19.63 -10.27
C LEU A 410 8.64 -19.68 -9.12
N LYS A 411 9.92 -19.81 -9.40
CA LYS A 411 10.96 -19.61 -8.42
C LYS A 411 11.36 -18.14 -8.44
N VAL A 412 11.21 -17.45 -7.32
CA VAL A 412 11.61 -16.06 -7.12
C VAL A 412 12.81 -16.06 -6.17
N LEU A 413 14.00 -15.91 -6.73
CA LEU A 413 15.25 -15.90 -5.97
C LEU A 413 15.28 -14.70 -5.00
N SER A 414 16.06 -14.83 -3.94
CA SER A 414 16.34 -13.70 -3.03
C SER A 414 16.83 -12.47 -3.80
N GLY A 415 16.21 -11.31 -3.57
CA GLY A 415 16.52 -10.06 -4.25
C GLY A 415 16.06 -9.95 -5.70
N ALA A 416 15.41 -11.00 -6.25
CA ALA A 416 15.01 -11.02 -7.65
C ALA A 416 13.57 -10.54 -7.89
N THR A 417 13.33 -10.15 -9.14
CA THR A 417 12.01 -9.86 -9.70
C THR A 417 11.64 -10.92 -10.73
N VAL A 418 10.39 -11.37 -10.70
CA VAL A 418 9.82 -12.24 -11.73
C VAL A 418 8.53 -11.63 -12.25
N THR A 419 8.39 -11.60 -13.58
CA THR A 419 7.22 -11.04 -14.26
C THR A 419 6.46 -12.13 -15.00
N LEU A 420 5.14 -12.19 -14.81
CA LEU A 420 4.27 -13.19 -15.41
C LEU A 420 3.17 -12.51 -16.25
N PRO A 421 2.97 -12.89 -17.53
CA PRO A 421 1.74 -12.55 -18.25
C PRO A 421 0.57 -13.31 -17.63
N VAL A 422 -0.53 -12.61 -17.36
CA VAL A 422 -1.71 -13.18 -16.71
C VAL A 422 -2.97 -12.96 -17.53
N GLN A 423 -3.95 -13.84 -17.34
CA GLN A 423 -5.30 -13.63 -17.86
C GLN A 423 -6.04 -12.67 -16.94
N THR A 424 -6.76 -11.73 -17.54
CA THR A 424 -7.54 -10.71 -16.84
C THR A 424 -8.99 -11.17 -16.60
N ALA A 425 -9.73 -10.42 -15.79
CA ALA A 425 -11.12 -10.68 -15.41
C ALA A 425 -11.36 -12.03 -14.71
N LYS A 426 -10.30 -12.67 -14.20
CA LYS A 426 -10.39 -13.91 -13.43
C LYS A 426 -9.75 -13.70 -12.06
N GLN A 427 -10.25 -14.45 -11.09
CA GLN A 427 -9.59 -14.57 -9.79
C GLN A 427 -8.25 -15.27 -9.96
N LEU A 428 -7.22 -14.68 -9.38
CA LEU A 428 -5.91 -15.31 -9.20
C LEU A 428 -5.72 -15.62 -7.71
N THR A 429 -5.35 -16.85 -7.41
CA THR A 429 -4.90 -17.26 -6.08
C THR A 429 -3.39 -17.39 -6.10
N LEU A 430 -2.74 -16.69 -5.20
CA LEU A 430 -1.29 -16.64 -5.04
C LEU A 430 -0.93 -17.38 -3.74
N THR A 431 -0.06 -18.39 -3.80
CA THR A 431 0.39 -19.14 -2.61
C THR A 431 1.90 -19.23 -2.58
N GLY A 432 2.47 -19.37 -1.38
CA GLY A 432 3.92 -19.32 -1.16
C GLY A 432 4.46 -17.88 -1.28
N THR A 433 3.61 -16.90 -1.00
CA THR A 433 3.92 -15.47 -1.17
C THR A 433 4.42 -14.79 0.10
N GLU A 434 4.62 -15.52 1.19
CA GLU A 434 5.10 -14.96 2.45
C GLU A 434 6.34 -14.08 2.27
N GLY A 435 6.18 -12.77 2.56
CA GLY A 435 7.23 -11.77 2.40
C GLY A 435 7.52 -11.31 0.96
N ILE A 436 6.84 -11.86 -0.04
CA ILE A 436 6.88 -11.38 -1.43
C ILE A 436 6.08 -10.08 -1.54
N VAL A 437 6.56 -9.15 -2.34
CA VAL A 437 5.82 -7.95 -2.74
C VAL A 437 5.38 -8.10 -4.18
N ALA A 438 4.12 -7.78 -4.49
CA ALA A 438 3.60 -7.95 -5.84
C ALA A 438 2.85 -6.71 -6.34
N GLY A 439 2.82 -6.55 -7.67
CA GLY A 439 2.08 -5.48 -8.32
C GLY A 439 1.76 -5.80 -9.78
N VAL A 440 0.85 -5.03 -10.33
CA VAL A 440 0.35 -5.19 -11.70
C VAL A 440 0.76 -3.97 -12.53
N THR A 441 1.19 -4.22 -13.77
CA THR A 441 1.40 -3.16 -14.77
C THR A 441 0.57 -3.42 -16.00
N TYR A 442 0.06 -2.33 -16.58
CA TYR A 442 -0.52 -2.23 -17.91
C TYR A 442 0.42 -1.44 -18.81
N ARG A 443 0.49 -1.82 -20.07
CA ARG A 443 1.20 -1.07 -21.12
C ARG A 443 0.53 -1.36 -22.44
N GLY A 444 -0.18 -0.39 -22.96
CA GLY A 444 -0.94 -0.48 -24.21
C GLY A 444 -0.84 0.79 -25.03
N ALA A 445 -1.63 0.86 -26.09
CA ALA A 445 -1.72 2.03 -26.96
C ALA A 445 -2.30 3.26 -26.22
N ASP A 446 -3.19 3.03 -25.25
CA ASP A 446 -3.83 4.08 -24.45
C ASP A 446 -2.91 4.66 -23.36
N GLY A 447 -1.78 3.99 -23.06
CA GLY A 447 -0.83 4.47 -22.04
C GLY A 447 -0.27 3.38 -21.13
N ILE A 448 0.10 3.81 -19.93
CA ILE A 448 0.68 2.99 -18.86
C ILE A 448 -0.07 3.21 -17.55
N ALA A 449 -0.27 2.14 -16.81
CA ALA A 449 -0.85 2.23 -15.47
C ALA A 449 -0.34 1.06 -14.60
N GLY A 450 -0.56 1.14 -13.29
CA GLY A 450 -0.23 0.04 -12.41
C GLY A 450 -0.77 0.21 -11.00
N PHE A 451 -0.82 -0.89 -10.26
CA PHE A 451 -1.24 -0.87 -8.87
C PHE A 451 -0.55 -1.96 -8.05
N PRO A 452 -0.39 -1.78 -6.73
CA PRO A 452 0.11 -2.80 -5.85
C PRO A 452 -0.94 -3.89 -5.61
N VAL A 453 -0.52 -5.16 -5.55
CA VAL A 453 -1.37 -6.24 -5.03
C VAL A 453 -1.44 -6.08 -3.52
N ARG A 454 -2.65 -6.02 -2.98
CA ARG A 454 -2.87 -5.85 -1.54
C ARG A 454 -2.78 -7.19 -0.81
N PRO A 455 -2.19 -7.22 0.38
CA PRO A 455 -2.23 -8.41 1.23
C PRO A 455 -3.67 -8.75 1.59
N ALA A 456 -3.88 -10.01 1.97
CA ALA A 456 -5.14 -10.41 2.58
C ALA A 456 -5.35 -9.66 3.90
N THR A 457 -6.57 -9.21 4.14
CA THR A 457 -6.92 -8.59 5.43
C THR A 457 -6.98 -9.68 6.49
N ASP A 458 -6.00 -9.71 7.39
CA ASP A 458 -5.89 -10.74 8.43
C ASP A 458 -6.67 -10.31 9.68
N VAL A 459 -7.99 -10.51 9.66
CA VAL A 459 -8.92 -10.14 10.76
C VAL A 459 -9.12 -11.29 11.77
N SER A 460 -8.56 -12.48 11.52
CA SER A 460 -8.82 -13.69 12.31
C SER A 460 -7.70 -14.09 13.26
N THR A 461 -6.61 -13.35 13.33
CA THR A 461 -5.51 -13.65 14.26
C THR A 461 -5.96 -13.53 15.71
N PRO A 462 -5.76 -14.58 16.54
CA PRO A 462 -6.08 -14.51 17.95
C PRO A 462 -5.33 -13.39 18.67
N VAL A 463 -6.05 -12.50 19.34
CA VAL A 463 -5.49 -11.36 20.08
C VAL A 463 -5.46 -11.69 21.57
N ARG A 464 -4.32 -11.46 22.24
CA ARG A 464 -4.22 -11.60 23.69
C ARG A 464 -4.66 -10.30 24.36
N VAL A 465 -5.81 -10.36 25.00
CA VAL A 465 -6.38 -9.22 25.73
C VAL A 465 -6.01 -9.35 27.21
N TYR A 466 -5.53 -8.27 27.79
CA TYR A 466 -5.25 -8.15 29.23
C TYR A 466 -6.35 -7.30 29.85
N PRO A 467 -6.92 -7.72 31.01
CA PRO A 467 -7.95 -6.97 31.72
C PRO A 467 -7.41 -5.68 32.35
#